data_8d1c310204af9049bca4c53bf2c26186
#
_entry.id   8d1c310204af9049bca4c53bf2c26186
#
_cell.length_a   1.000
_cell.length_b   1.000
_cell.length_c   1.000
_cell.angle_alpha   90.00
_cell.angle_beta   90.00
_cell.angle_gamma   90.00
#
_symmetry.space_group_name_H-M   'P 1'
#
loop_
_entity.id
_entity.type
_entity.pdbx_description
1 polymer ?
#
loop_
_entity_poly.entity_id
_entity_poly.type
_entity_poly.pdbx_seq_one_letter_code
_entity_poly.pdbx_strand_id
1 'polypeptide(L)'
;MISIIGIPTDKNSSFLKGASNAPPLIMREFHSDSSNLFTESGIDLKEKRHFDYNGCLELDGKKNEFDHIKDAINKELKNNRYCISLGGDHSITFPIISAYHNFYKKLNILHFDAHPDLYQNFENNPYSHASPFARIMENNLAESLIQIGIRTMNSHQKLQAEKYNVEVVTMSKFSSNIKINFDGPIYISIDIDALDPAYAPGVSHPEPGGLSTRDILHIISSLKGKVVGGDIV
;
A
#
# COMPACT_ATOMS: atom_id res chain seq x y z
N MET A 1 0.41 15.12 12.35
CA MET A 1 -0.98 14.97 11.90
C MET A 1 -1.01 14.08 10.67
N ILE A 2 -2.01 13.23 10.51
CA ILE A 2 -2.17 12.34 9.36
C ILE A 2 -3.01 13.04 8.29
N SER A 3 -2.62 12.90 7.02
CA SER A 3 -3.37 13.35 5.86
C SER A 3 -3.87 12.13 5.09
N ILE A 4 -5.19 12.00 4.93
CA ILE A 4 -5.79 10.94 4.11
C ILE A 4 -6.07 11.52 2.72
N ILE A 5 -5.61 10.84 1.67
CA ILE A 5 -5.72 11.28 0.27
C ILE A 5 -6.27 10.14 -0.57
N GLY A 6 -7.37 10.38 -1.29
CA GLY A 6 -7.88 9.46 -2.30
C GLY A 6 -7.12 9.60 -3.62
N ILE A 7 -6.71 8.48 -4.22
CA ILE A 7 -6.01 8.42 -5.51
C ILE A 7 -6.81 7.50 -6.46
N PRO A 8 -7.84 8.06 -7.12
CA PRO A 8 -8.84 7.28 -7.85
C PRO A 8 -8.37 6.95 -9.28
N THR A 9 -7.39 6.06 -9.42
CA THR A 9 -6.92 5.57 -10.72
C THR A 9 -6.84 4.04 -10.75
N ASP A 10 -7.23 3.45 -11.87
CA ASP A 10 -7.06 2.02 -12.18
C ASP A 10 -6.60 1.82 -13.63
N LYS A 11 -5.89 2.82 -14.17
CA LYS A 11 -5.42 2.80 -15.55
C LYS A 11 -4.43 1.68 -15.83
N ASN A 12 -3.65 1.32 -14.81
CA ASN A 12 -2.60 0.32 -14.89
C ASN A 12 -3.05 -1.09 -14.43
N SER A 13 -4.33 -1.25 -14.08
CA SER A 13 -4.92 -2.57 -13.81
C SER A 13 -4.97 -3.42 -15.07
N SER A 14 -4.57 -4.69 -14.97
CA SER A 14 -4.51 -5.63 -16.09
C SER A 14 -5.78 -6.44 -16.30
N PHE A 15 -6.70 -6.47 -15.35
CA PHE A 15 -7.91 -7.29 -15.41
C PHE A 15 -9.16 -6.45 -15.13
N LEU A 16 -9.81 -6.60 -13.98
CA LEU A 16 -11.01 -5.86 -13.66
C LEU A 16 -10.71 -4.39 -13.34
N LYS A 17 -11.52 -3.50 -13.89
CA LYS A 17 -11.55 -2.09 -13.53
C LYS A 17 -12.58 -1.86 -12.42
N GLY A 18 -12.44 -0.76 -11.68
CA GLY A 18 -13.36 -0.39 -10.62
C GLY A 18 -12.67 0.03 -9.32
N ALA A 19 -11.40 -0.34 -9.13
CA ALA A 19 -10.62 0.04 -7.95
C ALA A 19 -10.56 1.57 -7.77
N SER A 20 -10.56 2.35 -8.87
CA SER A 20 -10.63 3.82 -8.82
C SER A 20 -11.86 4.38 -8.09
N ASN A 21 -12.92 3.59 -7.93
CA ASN A 21 -14.11 3.99 -7.17
C ASN A 21 -13.97 3.80 -5.65
N ALA A 22 -12.96 3.06 -5.19
CA ALA A 22 -12.83 2.69 -3.78
C ALA A 22 -12.62 3.90 -2.85
N PRO A 23 -11.74 4.89 -3.13
CA PRO A 23 -11.45 5.95 -2.19
C PRO A 23 -12.67 6.72 -1.68
N PRO A 24 -13.56 7.25 -2.54
CA PRO A 24 -14.76 7.95 -2.06
C PRO A 24 -15.75 7.02 -1.37
N LEU A 25 -15.82 5.74 -1.76
CA LEU A 25 -16.72 4.77 -1.13
C LEU A 25 -16.25 4.40 0.28
N ILE A 26 -14.95 4.20 0.49
CA ILE A 26 -14.35 3.96 1.80
C ILE A 26 -14.65 5.13 2.75
N MET A 27 -14.44 6.35 2.30
CA MET A 27 -14.70 7.53 3.14
C MET A 27 -16.18 7.76 3.40
N ARG A 28 -17.05 7.45 2.44
CA ARG A 28 -18.50 7.46 2.65
C ARG A 28 -18.90 6.48 3.74
N GLU A 29 -18.37 5.25 3.68
CA GLU A 29 -18.68 4.22 4.67
C GLU A 29 -18.07 4.56 6.04
N PHE A 30 -16.86 5.10 6.09
CA PHE A 30 -16.25 5.58 7.32
C PHE A 30 -17.11 6.59 8.06
N HIS A 31 -17.85 7.45 7.34
CA HIS A 31 -18.74 8.47 7.92
C HIS A 31 -20.20 7.99 8.04
N SER A 32 -20.49 6.75 7.72
CA SER A 32 -21.84 6.20 7.83
C SER A 32 -22.23 5.87 9.29
N ASP A 33 -23.53 5.76 9.53
CA ASP A 33 -24.04 5.37 10.86
C ASP A 33 -23.72 3.91 11.24
N SER A 34 -23.25 3.11 10.28
CA SER A 34 -22.82 1.71 10.51
C SER A 34 -21.41 1.63 11.10
N SER A 35 -20.60 2.69 10.98
CA SER A 35 -19.20 2.70 11.40
C SER A 35 -19.04 3.11 12.84
N ASN A 36 -18.34 2.27 13.62
CA ASN A 36 -17.84 2.66 14.94
C ASN A 36 -16.50 3.37 14.79
N LEU A 37 -16.44 4.64 15.17
CA LEU A 37 -15.25 5.48 15.01
C LEU A 37 -14.28 5.42 16.21
N PHE A 38 -14.37 4.41 17.04
CA PHE A 38 -13.38 4.14 18.10
C PHE A 38 -12.41 3.06 17.65
N THR A 39 -11.12 3.33 17.85
CA THR A 39 -10.10 2.28 17.69
C THR A 39 -10.22 1.22 18.79
N GLU A 40 -9.60 0.05 18.60
CA GLU A 40 -9.54 -0.99 19.65
C GLU A 40 -8.85 -0.50 20.94
N SER A 41 -7.99 0.50 20.86
CA SER A 41 -7.35 1.15 22.01
C SER A 41 -8.20 2.28 22.62
N GLY A 42 -9.43 2.51 22.16
CA GLY A 42 -10.36 3.49 22.70
C GLY A 42 -10.15 4.93 22.25
N ILE A 43 -9.40 5.15 21.15
CA ILE A 43 -9.23 6.50 20.57
C ILE A 43 -10.46 6.84 19.74
N ASP A 44 -11.08 7.99 20.01
CA ASP A 44 -12.19 8.52 19.23
C ASP A 44 -11.65 9.23 17.97
N LEU A 45 -11.89 8.63 16.80
CA LEU A 45 -11.47 9.16 15.50
C LEU A 45 -12.33 10.32 14.99
N LYS A 46 -13.44 10.68 15.67
CA LYS A 46 -14.23 11.88 15.35
C LYS A 46 -13.47 13.17 15.70
N GLU A 47 -12.52 13.08 16.60
CA GLU A 47 -11.71 14.24 16.97
C GLU A 47 -10.79 14.66 15.82
N LYS A 48 -11.00 15.85 15.27
CA LYS A 48 -10.24 16.42 14.12
C LYS A 48 -8.72 16.49 14.27
N ARG A 49 -8.20 16.26 15.48
CA ARG A 49 -6.75 16.28 15.74
C ARG A 49 -6.02 15.05 15.22
N HIS A 50 -6.72 13.98 14.84
CA HIS A 50 -6.08 12.72 14.45
C HIS A 50 -5.69 12.71 12.98
N PHE A 51 -6.59 13.09 12.10
CA PHE A 51 -6.35 13.16 10.66
C PHE A 51 -7.23 14.19 9.97
N ASP A 52 -6.81 14.60 8.76
CA ASP A 52 -7.60 15.35 7.80
C ASP A 52 -7.83 14.52 6.55
N TYR A 53 -9.06 14.48 6.03
CA TYR A 53 -9.32 13.93 4.70
C TYR A 53 -9.31 15.04 3.65
N ASN A 54 -8.34 14.97 2.73
CA ASN A 54 -8.12 16.00 1.71
C ASN A 54 -8.92 15.76 0.41
N GLY A 55 -9.85 14.79 0.43
CA GLY A 55 -10.58 14.39 -0.77
C GLY A 55 -9.78 13.51 -1.71
N CYS A 56 -10.30 13.32 -2.91
CA CYS A 56 -9.62 12.61 -3.98
C CYS A 56 -8.82 13.57 -4.86
N LEU A 57 -7.68 13.10 -5.37
CA LEU A 57 -6.93 13.84 -6.40
C LEU A 57 -7.74 13.93 -7.69
N GLU A 58 -7.74 15.11 -8.31
CA GLU A 58 -8.31 15.32 -9.63
C GLU A 58 -7.29 14.91 -10.71
N LEU A 59 -7.43 13.70 -11.22
CA LEU A 59 -6.55 13.14 -12.26
C LEU A 59 -7.13 13.44 -13.65
N ASP A 60 -7.09 14.70 -14.06
CA ASP A 60 -7.75 15.24 -15.27
C ASP A 60 -7.01 14.96 -16.59
N GLY A 61 -5.90 14.24 -16.53
CA GLY A 61 -5.08 13.88 -17.70
C GLY A 61 -4.23 15.01 -18.29
N LYS A 62 -4.27 16.23 -17.73
CA LYS A 62 -3.44 17.37 -18.18
C LYS A 62 -1.98 17.21 -17.77
N LYS A 63 -1.72 16.45 -16.72
CA LYS A 63 -0.39 16.12 -16.20
C LYS A 63 -0.23 14.61 -16.17
N ASN A 64 1.01 14.13 -16.26
CA ASN A 64 1.30 12.73 -15.99
C ASN A 64 0.80 12.38 -14.58
N GLU A 65 0.00 11.33 -14.44
CA GLU A 65 -0.64 10.96 -13.17
C GLU A 65 0.38 10.68 -12.07
N PHE A 66 1.48 10.03 -12.40
CA PHE A 66 2.54 9.72 -11.43
C PHE A 66 3.21 10.99 -10.89
N ASP A 67 3.45 11.98 -11.77
CA ASP A 67 3.96 13.27 -11.32
C ASP A 67 2.94 14.02 -10.46
N HIS A 68 1.64 13.91 -10.80
CA HIS A 68 0.59 14.53 -10.02
C HIS A 68 0.48 13.92 -8.62
N ILE A 69 0.48 12.58 -8.52
CA ILE A 69 0.49 11.84 -7.25
C ILE A 69 1.71 12.23 -6.43
N LYS A 70 2.90 12.14 -7.04
CA LYS A 70 4.17 12.49 -6.38
C LYS A 70 4.17 13.91 -5.82
N ASP A 71 3.66 14.89 -6.57
CA ASP A 71 3.61 16.28 -6.13
C ASP A 71 2.61 16.49 -4.98
N ALA A 72 1.46 15.82 -5.02
CA ALA A 72 0.48 15.87 -3.94
C ALA A 72 1.07 15.34 -2.63
N ILE A 73 1.74 14.19 -2.67
CA ILE A 73 2.40 13.60 -1.50
C ILE A 73 3.56 14.48 -1.02
N ASN A 74 4.40 15.00 -1.93
CA ASN A 74 5.48 15.93 -1.57
C ASN A 74 4.96 17.16 -0.82
N LYS A 75 3.80 17.69 -1.23
CA LYS A 75 3.17 18.83 -0.56
C LYS A 75 2.82 18.53 0.90
N GLU A 76 2.24 17.37 1.17
CA GLU A 76 1.88 16.98 2.53
C GLU A 76 3.13 16.72 3.39
N LEU A 77 4.13 16.02 2.84
CA LEU A 77 5.38 15.74 3.55
C LEU A 77 6.16 17.01 3.89
N LYS A 78 6.17 18.02 3.00
CA LYS A 78 6.74 19.35 3.28
C LYS A 78 6.03 20.06 4.44
N ASN A 79 4.75 19.79 4.65
CA ASN A 79 3.96 20.31 5.77
C ASN A 79 4.08 19.45 7.04
N ASN A 80 5.07 18.54 7.11
CA ASN A 80 5.28 17.61 8.21
C ASN A 80 4.06 16.72 8.54
N ARG A 81 3.31 16.33 7.53
CA ARG A 81 2.19 15.39 7.65
C ARG A 81 2.59 14.00 7.18
N TYR A 82 2.06 12.98 7.81
CA TYR A 82 2.13 11.59 7.34
C TYR A 82 0.94 11.32 6.43
N CYS A 83 1.15 10.65 5.30
CA CYS A 83 0.06 10.35 4.38
C CYS A 83 -0.43 8.91 4.54
N ILE A 84 -1.75 8.75 4.54
CA ILE A 84 -2.42 7.49 4.23
C ILE A 84 -3.12 7.71 2.88
N SER A 85 -2.70 6.96 1.87
CA SER A 85 -3.27 7.03 0.53
C SER A 85 -4.30 5.92 0.36
N LEU A 86 -5.52 6.28 -0.02
CA LEU A 86 -6.55 5.32 -0.40
C LEU A 86 -6.49 5.19 -1.92
N GLY A 87 -6.12 4.03 -2.40
CA GLY A 87 -5.85 3.82 -3.81
C GLY A 87 -7.01 3.29 -4.61
N GLY A 88 -6.73 3.28 -5.84
CA GLY A 88 -7.21 2.49 -6.93
C GLY A 88 -6.33 1.25 -7.11
N ASP A 89 -5.58 1.16 -8.24
CA ASP A 89 -4.67 0.03 -8.44
C ASP A 89 -3.29 0.25 -7.80
N HIS A 90 -2.53 -0.81 -7.60
CA HIS A 90 -1.25 -0.80 -6.87
C HIS A 90 -0.14 0.01 -7.55
N SER A 91 -0.30 0.43 -8.80
CA SER A 91 0.71 1.25 -9.50
C SER A 91 0.96 2.60 -8.82
N ILE A 92 0.01 3.08 -8.00
CA ILE A 92 0.13 4.35 -7.26
C ILE A 92 1.27 4.34 -6.25
N THR A 93 1.64 3.19 -5.73
CA THR A 93 2.69 3.07 -4.69
C THR A 93 4.05 3.54 -5.20
N PHE A 94 4.38 3.32 -6.48
CA PHE A 94 5.65 3.80 -7.03
C PHE A 94 5.83 5.33 -6.98
N PRO A 95 4.90 6.17 -7.49
CA PRO A 95 5.04 7.63 -7.36
C PRO A 95 4.95 8.11 -5.90
N ILE A 96 4.20 7.44 -5.02
CA ILE A 96 4.14 7.77 -3.60
C ILE A 96 5.51 7.55 -2.95
N ILE A 97 6.11 6.37 -3.11
CA ILE A 97 7.44 6.06 -2.58
C ILE A 97 8.51 6.98 -3.18
N SER A 98 8.38 7.35 -4.47
CA SER A 98 9.27 8.35 -5.09
C SER A 98 9.20 9.71 -4.38
N ALA A 99 8.05 10.09 -3.83
CA ALA A 99 7.93 11.30 -3.01
C ALA A 99 8.56 11.09 -1.63
N TYR A 100 8.26 9.98 -0.96
CA TYR A 100 8.80 9.65 0.35
C TYR A 100 10.33 9.59 0.37
N HIS A 101 10.97 9.06 -0.68
CA HIS A 101 12.42 8.97 -0.82
C HIS A 101 13.13 10.35 -0.72
N ASN A 102 12.45 11.45 -1.05
CA ASN A 102 13.01 12.79 -0.90
C ASN A 102 13.21 13.18 0.57
N PHE A 103 12.42 12.60 1.50
CA PHE A 103 12.40 12.91 2.93
C PHE A 103 13.03 11.82 3.79
N TYR A 104 12.95 10.55 3.33
CA TYR A 104 13.38 9.38 4.09
C TYR A 104 14.34 8.52 3.24
N LYS A 105 15.66 8.75 3.35
CA LYS A 105 16.66 8.05 2.52
C LYS A 105 16.82 6.57 2.84
N LYS A 106 16.50 6.16 4.08
CA LYS A 106 16.51 4.77 4.54
C LYS A 106 15.08 4.27 4.79
N LEU A 107 14.20 4.49 3.83
CA LEU A 107 12.82 4.03 3.92
C LEU A 107 12.74 2.52 3.82
N ASN A 108 12.08 1.88 4.76
CA ASN A 108 11.78 0.46 4.72
C ASN A 108 10.31 0.28 4.34
N ILE A 109 10.00 -0.74 3.55
CA ILE A 109 8.63 -1.02 3.12
C ILE A 109 8.17 -2.36 3.69
N LEU A 110 7.02 -2.34 4.35
CA LEU A 110 6.25 -3.52 4.70
C LEU A 110 5.07 -3.62 3.74
N HIS A 111 5.04 -4.67 2.94
CA HIS A 111 4.05 -4.90 1.92
C HIS A 111 3.21 -6.13 2.26
N PHE A 112 1.89 -5.98 2.28
CA PHE A 112 0.92 -7.06 2.41
C PHE A 112 0.21 -7.26 1.08
N ASP A 113 0.25 -8.48 0.53
CA ASP A 113 -0.31 -8.78 -0.78
C ASP A 113 -0.35 -10.30 -1.02
N ALA A 114 -1.21 -10.77 -1.89
CA ALA A 114 -1.16 -12.12 -2.45
C ALA A 114 -0.01 -12.27 -3.47
N HIS A 115 0.37 -11.16 -4.11
CA HIS A 115 1.27 -11.05 -5.25
C HIS A 115 2.55 -10.28 -4.86
N PRO A 116 3.72 -10.61 -5.43
CA PRO A 116 4.94 -9.83 -5.14
C PRO A 116 4.99 -8.46 -5.83
N ASP A 117 4.23 -8.27 -6.91
CA ASP A 117 4.23 -7.06 -7.75
C ASP A 117 5.64 -6.61 -8.18
N LEU A 118 6.45 -7.62 -8.52
CA LEU A 118 7.86 -7.49 -8.91
C LEU A 118 8.10 -7.74 -10.40
N TYR A 119 7.07 -7.68 -11.24
CA TYR A 119 7.31 -7.79 -12.68
C TYR A 119 8.14 -6.62 -13.18
N GLN A 120 9.20 -6.92 -13.94
CA GLN A 120 9.97 -5.89 -14.64
C GLN A 120 9.11 -5.20 -15.69
N ASN A 121 8.24 -5.97 -16.35
CA ASN A 121 7.29 -5.49 -17.34
C ASN A 121 6.14 -6.50 -17.38
N PHE A 122 4.92 -6.03 -17.20
CA PHE A 122 3.73 -6.86 -17.29
C PHE A 122 2.84 -6.38 -18.43
N GLU A 123 2.59 -7.27 -19.40
CA GLU A 123 1.81 -6.98 -20.62
C GLU A 123 2.30 -5.73 -21.38
N ASN A 124 3.61 -5.60 -21.54
CA ASN A 124 4.29 -4.44 -22.16
C ASN A 124 4.08 -3.11 -21.41
N ASN A 125 3.63 -3.14 -20.16
CA ASN A 125 3.53 -1.98 -19.30
C ASN A 125 4.53 -2.10 -18.12
N PRO A 126 5.64 -1.35 -18.11
CA PRO A 126 6.59 -1.35 -16.98
C PRO A 126 6.02 -0.67 -15.73
N TYR A 127 4.92 0.05 -15.86
CA TYR A 127 4.21 0.74 -14.79
C TYR A 127 2.87 0.09 -14.44
N SER A 128 2.68 -1.18 -14.81
CA SER A 128 1.53 -1.97 -14.41
C SER A 128 1.38 -2.02 -12.89
N HIS A 129 0.15 -2.24 -12.42
CA HIS A 129 -0.13 -2.52 -11.00
C HIS A 129 0.68 -3.71 -10.45
N ALA A 130 1.10 -4.64 -11.31
CA ALA A 130 1.93 -5.81 -10.97
C ALA A 130 3.45 -5.50 -10.93
N SER A 131 3.86 -4.21 -11.02
CA SER A 131 5.27 -3.81 -11.19
C SER A 131 5.79 -2.73 -10.24
N PRO A 132 5.00 -2.15 -9.30
CA PRO A 132 5.45 -1.00 -8.52
C PRO A 132 6.70 -1.29 -7.71
N PHE A 133 6.80 -2.46 -7.08
CA PHE A 133 7.96 -2.80 -6.26
C PHE A 133 9.21 -3.09 -7.08
N ALA A 134 9.08 -3.58 -8.32
CA ALA A 134 10.23 -3.64 -9.23
C ALA A 134 10.76 -2.24 -9.53
N ARG A 135 9.87 -1.27 -9.82
CA ARG A 135 10.25 0.15 -10.04
C ARG A 135 10.90 0.77 -8.83
N ILE A 136 10.36 0.52 -7.64
CA ILE A 136 10.89 1.04 -6.37
C ILE A 136 12.30 0.53 -6.13
N MET A 137 12.50 -0.80 -6.22
CA MET A 137 13.77 -1.41 -5.89
C MET A 137 14.86 -1.14 -6.93
N GLU A 138 14.55 -1.16 -8.23
CA GLU A 138 15.54 -0.85 -9.28
C GLU A 138 16.03 0.59 -9.24
N ASN A 139 15.18 1.53 -8.74
CA ASN A 139 15.55 2.93 -8.56
C ASN A 139 16.13 3.24 -7.17
N ASN A 140 16.36 2.24 -6.32
CA ASN A 140 16.89 2.37 -4.97
C ASN A 140 16.07 3.37 -4.11
N LEU A 141 14.74 3.35 -4.24
CA LEU A 141 13.85 4.27 -3.51
C LEU A 141 13.55 3.79 -2.09
N ALA A 142 13.84 2.54 -1.77
CA ALA A 142 13.71 1.95 -0.45
C ALA A 142 15.00 1.23 -0.05
N GLU A 143 15.28 1.18 1.26
CA GLU A 143 16.42 0.46 1.86
C GLU A 143 16.13 -1.04 1.89
N SER A 144 14.91 -1.42 2.27
CA SER A 144 14.48 -2.81 2.32
C SER A 144 13.00 -2.95 1.98
N LEU A 145 12.64 -4.14 1.51
CA LEU A 145 11.26 -4.54 1.23
C LEU A 145 11.02 -5.91 1.85
N ILE A 146 10.02 -5.99 2.74
CA ILE A 146 9.48 -7.25 3.28
C ILE A 146 8.05 -7.40 2.76
N GLN A 147 7.76 -8.55 2.15
CA GLN A 147 6.44 -8.88 1.61
C GLN A 147 5.81 -10.03 2.40
N ILE A 148 4.57 -9.88 2.83
CA ILE A 148 3.83 -10.86 3.64
C ILE A 148 2.48 -11.15 2.97
N GLY A 149 2.08 -12.42 2.95
CA GLY A 149 0.83 -12.85 2.36
C GLY A 149 1.00 -13.52 1.00
N ILE A 150 2.21 -13.49 0.46
CA ILE A 150 2.51 -13.94 -0.91
C ILE A 150 2.16 -15.43 -1.08
N ARG A 151 1.33 -15.71 -2.10
CA ARG A 151 0.91 -17.07 -2.45
C ARG A 151 0.84 -17.36 -3.94
N THR A 152 1.07 -16.31 -4.76
CA THR A 152 1.18 -16.42 -6.22
C THR A 152 2.47 -15.76 -6.68
N MET A 153 3.56 -16.50 -6.76
CA MET A 153 4.85 -15.99 -7.22
C MET A 153 5.42 -16.91 -8.28
N ASN A 154 5.59 -16.42 -9.50
CA ASN A 154 6.20 -17.19 -10.58
C ASN A 154 7.73 -17.08 -10.56
N SER A 155 8.39 -17.84 -11.48
CA SER A 155 9.86 -17.89 -11.55
C SER A 155 10.49 -16.54 -11.85
N HIS A 156 9.86 -15.68 -12.67
CA HIS A 156 10.36 -14.34 -12.99
C HIS A 156 10.37 -13.46 -11.73
N GLN A 157 9.25 -13.42 -11.01
CA GLN A 157 9.12 -12.62 -9.77
C GLN A 157 10.07 -13.12 -8.67
N LYS A 158 10.31 -14.46 -8.61
CA LYS A 158 11.31 -15.02 -7.70
C LYS A 158 12.70 -14.52 -8.00
N LEU A 159 13.12 -14.52 -9.27
CA LEU A 159 14.42 -13.97 -9.70
C LEU A 159 14.55 -12.47 -9.39
N GLN A 160 13.46 -11.71 -9.54
CA GLN A 160 13.44 -10.29 -9.18
C GLN A 160 13.56 -10.09 -7.65
N ALA A 161 12.88 -10.90 -6.84
CA ALA A 161 13.01 -10.87 -5.39
C ALA A 161 14.45 -11.17 -4.94
N GLU A 162 15.08 -12.19 -5.53
CA GLU A 162 16.48 -12.53 -5.29
C GLU A 162 17.43 -11.38 -5.72
N LYS A 163 17.21 -10.82 -6.91
CA LYS A 163 18.03 -9.72 -7.47
C LYS A 163 18.03 -8.48 -6.56
N TYR A 164 16.90 -8.15 -5.98
CA TYR A 164 16.74 -6.95 -5.15
C TYR A 164 16.79 -7.25 -3.64
N ASN A 165 17.14 -8.47 -3.25
CA ASN A 165 17.22 -8.91 -1.85
C ASN A 165 15.90 -8.62 -1.08
N VAL A 166 14.76 -8.91 -1.72
CA VAL A 166 13.43 -8.76 -1.13
C VAL A 166 13.16 -9.95 -0.21
N GLU A 167 12.77 -9.67 1.02
CA GLU A 167 12.33 -10.72 1.95
C GLU A 167 10.88 -11.08 1.67
N VAL A 168 10.62 -12.32 1.22
CA VAL A 168 9.28 -12.79 0.87
C VAL A 168 8.81 -13.85 1.88
N VAL A 169 7.79 -13.49 2.65
CA VAL A 169 7.10 -14.40 3.57
C VAL A 169 5.86 -14.95 2.87
N THR A 170 6.00 -16.13 2.29
CA THR A 170 4.87 -16.82 1.65
C THR A 170 3.88 -17.33 2.68
N MET A 171 2.59 -17.47 2.31
CA MET A 171 1.56 -18.01 3.21
C MET A 171 1.90 -19.41 3.72
N SER A 172 2.61 -20.22 2.94
CA SER A 172 3.07 -21.55 3.37
C SER A 172 4.11 -21.51 4.50
N LYS A 173 4.77 -20.37 4.71
CA LYS A 173 5.77 -20.12 5.77
C LYS A 173 5.29 -19.14 6.83
N PHE A 174 4.13 -18.55 6.62
CA PHE A 174 3.56 -17.54 7.52
C PHE A 174 3.27 -18.12 8.90
N SER A 175 3.54 -17.33 9.92
CA SER A 175 3.13 -17.57 11.30
C SER A 175 2.64 -16.27 11.91
N SER A 176 1.53 -16.31 12.65
CA SER A 176 0.99 -15.12 13.36
C SER A 176 1.96 -14.52 14.39
N ASN A 177 2.98 -15.27 14.80
CA ASN A 177 4.04 -14.80 15.70
C ASN A 177 5.26 -14.24 14.97
N ILE A 178 5.17 -13.96 13.66
CA ILE A 178 6.26 -13.39 12.89
C ILE A 178 6.71 -12.05 13.51
N LYS A 179 8.02 -11.87 13.61
CA LYS A 179 8.61 -10.62 14.11
C LYS A 179 9.24 -9.88 12.95
N ILE A 180 8.73 -8.70 12.67
CA ILE A 180 9.27 -7.80 11.66
C ILE A 180 10.08 -6.72 12.37
N ASN A 181 11.34 -6.59 12.00
CA ASN A 181 12.24 -5.58 12.55
C ASN A 181 12.85 -4.77 11.40
N PHE A 182 12.72 -3.47 11.48
CA PHE A 182 13.35 -2.54 10.56
C PHE A 182 14.28 -1.58 11.31
N ASP A 183 15.38 -1.22 10.67
CA ASP A 183 16.23 -0.10 11.13
C ASP A 183 15.86 1.15 10.33
N GLY A 184 15.05 2.01 10.93
CA GLY A 184 14.62 3.27 10.32
C GLY A 184 13.11 3.42 10.10
N PRO A 185 12.69 4.41 9.28
CA PRO A 185 11.29 4.71 9.01
C PRO A 185 10.63 3.61 8.18
N ILE A 186 9.35 3.35 8.48
CA ILE A 186 8.56 2.27 7.86
C ILE A 186 7.40 2.89 7.07
N TYR A 187 7.27 2.46 5.82
CA TYR A 187 6.08 2.67 5.00
C TYR A 187 5.32 1.36 4.90
N ILE A 188 3.99 1.40 5.02
CA ILE A 188 3.13 0.21 4.93
C ILE A 188 2.31 0.30 3.66
N SER A 189 2.41 -0.69 2.77
CA SER A 189 1.58 -0.84 1.59
C SER A 189 0.70 -2.07 1.76
N ILE A 190 -0.62 -1.92 1.60
CA ILE A 190 -1.59 -2.99 1.77
C ILE A 190 -2.41 -3.12 0.50
N ASP A 191 -2.19 -4.20 -0.25
CA ASP A 191 -3.20 -4.68 -1.19
C ASP A 191 -4.24 -5.47 -0.40
N ILE A 192 -5.51 -5.16 -0.61
CA ILE A 192 -6.62 -5.82 0.11
C ILE A 192 -6.72 -7.30 -0.25
N ASP A 193 -6.18 -7.71 -1.40
CA ASP A 193 -6.12 -9.12 -1.77
C ASP A 193 -5.11 -9.97 -0.95
N ALA A 194 -4.27 -9.32 -0.12
CA ALA A 194 -3.50 -10.01 0.93
C ALA A 194 -4.41 -10.83 1.84
N LEU A 195 -5.61 -10.31 2.09
CA LEU A 195 -6.64 -10.99 2.86
C LEU A 195 -7.19 -12.20 2.10
N ASP A 196 -7.59 -13.22 2.86
CA ASP A 196 -8.38 -14.30 2.28
C ASP A 196 -9.70 -13.75 1.71
N PRO A 197 -10.20 -14.26 0.55
CA PRO A 197 -11.47 -13.85 -0.02
C PRO A 197 -12.68 -13.94 0.92
N ALA A 198 -12.59 -14.74 1.99
CA ALA A 198 -13.60 -14.76 3.05
C ALA A 198 -13.70 -13.44 3.83
N TYR A 199 -12.63 -12.65 3.89
CA TYR A 199 -12.58 -11.34 4.54
C TYR A 199 -12.71 -10.19 3.55
N ALA A 200 -12.18 -10.36 2.33
CA ALA A 200 -12.18 -9.34 1.28
C ALA A 200 -12.60 -9.92 -0.08
N PRO A 201 -13.90 -10.17 -0.31
CA PRO A 201 -14.38 -10.79 -1.55
C PRO A 201 -14.39 -9.82 -2.75
N GLY A 202 -14.27 -8.51 -2.52
CA GLY A 202 -14.43 -7.45 -3.52
C GLY A 202 -13.13 -7.05 -4.23
N VAL A 203 -12.22 -7.98 -4.46
CA VAL A 203 -10.94 -7.75 -5.14
C VAL A 203 -10.95 -8.27 -6.57
N SER A 204 -10.04 -7.77 -7.42
CA SER A 204 -9.96 -8.18 -8.82
C SER A 204 -9.32 -9.56 -9.00
N HIS A 205 -8.40 -9.94 -8.12
CA HIS A 205 -7.65 -11.20 -8.14
C HIS A 205 -7.81 -11.93 -6.80
N PRO A 206 -8.96 -12.61 -6.57
CA PRO A 206 -9.18 -13.32 -5.31
C PRO A 206 -8.32 -14.58 -5.24
N GLU A 207 -7.38 -14.61 -4.32
CA GLU A 207 -6.46 -15.72 -4.08
C GLU A 207 -6.79 -16.39 -2.74
N PRO A 208 -7.29 -17.62 -2.70
CA PRO A 208 -7.62 -18.34 -1.46
C PRO A 208 -6.39 -18.66 -0.60
N GLY A 209 -6.58 -18.79 0.72
CA GLY A 209 -5.52 -19.11 1.67
C GLY A 209 -4.72 -17.89 2.13
N GLY A 210 -5.36 -16.72 2.15
CA GLY A 210 -4.76 -15.43 2.57
C GLY A 210 -4.76 -15.19 4.07
N LEU A 211 -4.36 -13.98 4.44
CA LEU A 211 -4.34 -13.49 5.81
C LEU A 211 -5.76 -13.20 6.32
N SER A 212 -5.96 -13.31 7.62
CA SER A 212 -7.13 -12.71 8.27
C SER A 212 -6.88 -11.22 8.53
N THR A 213 -7.96 -10.45 8.67
CA THR A 213 -7.87 -9.05 9.14
C THR A 213 -7.10 -8.95 10.46
N ARG A 214 -7.28 -9.94 11.36
CA ARG A 214 -6.58 -9.98 12.65
C ARG A 214 -5.07 -10.17 12.51
N ASP A 215 -4.62 -10.93 11.52
CA ASP A 215 -3.18 -11.13 11.27
C ASP A 215 -2.53 -9.80 10.86
N ILE A 216 -3.13 -9.07 9.91
CA ILE A 216 -2.61 -7.76 9.48
C ILE A 216 -2.57 -6.76 10.65
N LEU A 217 -3.67 -6.63 11.40
CA LEU A 217 -3.73 -5.74 12.56
C LEU A 217 -2.70 -6.11 13.64
N HIS A 218 -2.51 -7.40 13.89
CA HIS A 218 -1.52 -7.87 14.86
C HIS A 218 -0.08 -7.54 14.42
N ILE A 219 0.25 -7.78 13.16
CA ILE A 219 1.58 -7.45 12.63
C ILE A 219 1.83 -5.96 12.73
N ILE A 220 0.91 -5.12 12.24
CA ILE A 220 1.05 -3.66 12.27
C ILE A 220 1.23 -3.15 13.70
N SER A 221 0.41 -3.64 14.65
CA SER A 221 0.49 -3.22 16.05
C SER A 221 1.74 -3.68 16.77
N SER A 222 2.39 -4.75 16.29
CA SER A 222 3.63 -5.29 16.85
C SER A 222 4.91 -4.65 16.30
N LEU A 223 4.81 -3.82 15.25
CA LEU A 223 5.96 -3.18 14.63
C LEU A 223 6.72 -2.32 15.63
N LYS A 224 8.04 -2.50 15.62
CA LYS A 224 8.95 -1.63 16.35
C LYS A 224 9.58 -0.67 15.36
N GLY A 225 9.33 0.62 15.55
CA GLY A 225 9.84 1.65 14.64
C GLY A 225 8.80 2.70 14.31
N LYS A 226 9.20 3.69 13.55
CA LYS A 226 8.35 4.83 13.19
C LYS A 226 7.66 4.55 11.86
N VAL A 227 6.37 4.27 11.88
CA VAL A 227 5.55 4.27 10.66
C VAL A 227 5.37 5.72 10.22
N VAL A 228 5.76 6.02 8.98
CA VAL A 228 5.78 7.38 8.40
C VAL A 228 4.71 7.59 7.33
N GLY A 229 4.02 6.55 6.92
CA GLY A 229 2.92 6.60 5.96
C GLY A 229 2.50 5.23 5.50
N GLY A 230 1.49 5.19 4.63
CA GLY A 230 1.03 3.97 4.01
C GLY A 230 0.04 4.21 2.88
N ASP A 231 -0.24 3.16 2.14
CA ASP A 231 -1.34 3.09 1.19
C ASP A 231 -2.17 1.81 1.39
N ILE A 232 -3.39 1.87 0.89
CA ILE A 232 -4.34 0.76 0.82
C ILE A 232 -4.93 0.77 -0.59
N VAL A 233 -4.78 -0.34 -1.31
CA VAL A 233 -5.21 -0.50 -2.71
C VAL A 233 -6.06 -1.74 -2.90
#